data_fd8aaf8075cadf0081e6611db944539a
#
_entry.id   fd8aaf8075cadf0081e6611db944539a
#
_cell.length_a   1.000
_cell.length_b   1.000
_cell.length_c   1.000
_cell.angle_alpha   90.00
_cell.angle_beta   90.00
_cell.angle_gamma   90.00
#
_symmetry.space_group_name_H-M   'P 1'
#
loop_
_entity.id
_entity.type
_entity.pdbx_description
1 polymer ?
#
loop_
_entity_poly.entity_id
_entity_poly.type
_entity_poly.pdbx_seq_one_letter_code
_entity_poly.pdbx_strand_id
1 'polypeptide(L)'
;MAFDAFFLSAVMEEIRSCTTEARVDKIHQPSRDTVILQLKCREGRQKLLFALNPTAPRLHLSTSSPENPPEPPMFCMLLRKHLSGARLLRMEQIPMERCAMFAFDCIDEMGDHVEKTLVAELMGRTCNLYLLAPDGRIIDCLRRVGLDESSKRAALPGLKYQRPDPIAKQNPCDFEDFAGLLHKAGKDVLAERLMDELGGLSPLVCREAALFAAGSTDARVEDMDTETVAEKLALFFHEHLNHPAPYYYCQNDGTPKQFAFCPIRQYGEYRQSESFGALLDMFYTIRDRNDSMRQKSQTVRKTVTNLCQRITRKLTIQEKELEATFDRERLRQLGDIVTANIHRIVKGQTVIACEDFYDEDMKSVDIPISPILSPQQNAAKFYKDYAKLKTAEKELTRQIALGEEELDYLKSVLDELNRAQTDAELEEIKLELQQGGYLRQDGGKRKMKQAKSKPMVFTSTDGYSIYVGRNNHQNDELTFRAARKDDIWCHASKVHGSHVIISCNGTTPPDDTITQAAQLAAHYAETAGGQNIPVDVTQVRQVKKLSGAKPGMVIYHTYRTVIVNPYPDIVVDALNAERKPEES
;
A
#
# COMPACT_ATOMS: atom_id res chain seq x y z
N MET A 1 10.49 4.03 16.52
CA MET A 1 10.36 2.67 15.98
C MET A 1 9.92 1.77 17.11
N ALA A 2 8.96 0.88 16.86
CA ALA A 2 8.48 -0.06 17.87
C ALA A 2 9.53 -1.11 18.29
N PHE A 3 10.46 -1.46 17.39
CA PHE A 3 11.58 -2.35 17.66
C PHE A 3 12.73 -1.57 18.32
N ASP A 4 12.66 -1.43 19.64
CA ASP A 4 13.68 -0.74 20.43
C ASP A 4 14.68 -1.71 21.07
N ALA A 5 15.61 -1.21 21.91
CA ALA A 5 16.66 -2.05 22.49
C ALA A 5 16.10 -3.08 23.48
N PHE A 6 15.06 -2.74 24.24
CA PHE A 6 14.47 -3.67 25.22
C PHE A 6 13.56 -4.70 24.56
N PHE A 7 12.89 -4.33 23.46
CA PHE A 7 12.21 -5.31 22.62
C PHE A 7 13.22 -6.31 22.03
N LEU A 8 14.37 -5.82 21.53
CA LEU A 8 15.46 -6.69 21.08
C LEU A 8 15.96 -7.59 22.21
N SER A 9 16.12 -7.06 23.44
CA SER A 9 16.56 -7.85 24.59
C SER A 9 15.61 -9.03 24.87
N ALA A 10 14.30 -8.79 24.82
CA ALA A 10 13.30 -9.84 25.00
C ALA A 10 13.34 -10.88 23.86
N VAL A 11 13.53 -10.44 22.61
CA VAL A 11 13.73 -11.32 21.45
C VAL A 11 15.02 -12.16 21.61
N MET A 12 16.11 -11.58 22.09
CA MET A 12 17.37 -12.29 22.31
C MET A 12 17.23 -13.37 23.39
N GLU A 13 16.43 -13.12 24.43
CA GLU A 13 16.15 -14.13 25.46
C GLU A 13 15.31 -15.28 24.91
N GLU A 14 14.27 -15.00 24.08
CA GLU A 14 13.50 -16.00 23.36
C GLU A 14 14.42 -16.86 22.45
N ILE A 15 15.31 -16.22 21.68
CA ILE A 15 16.27 -16.93 20.82
C ILE A 15 17.17 -17.83 21.70
N ARG A 16 17.69 -17.32 22.82
CA ARG A 16 18.58 -18.06 23.72
C ARG A 16 17.90 -19.32 24.27
N SER A 17 16.64 -19.21 24.69
CA SER A 17 15.89 -20.36 25.21
C SER A 17 15.61 -21.43 24.15
N CYS A 18 15.37 -21.04 22.88
CA CYS A 18 15.02 -21.95 21.78
C CYS A 18 16.24 -22.48 21.01
N THR A 19 17.45 -21.95 21.22
CA THR A 19 18.64 -22.30 20.41
C THR A 19 19.76 -22.95 21.21
N THR A 20 19.43 -23.70 22.23
CA THR A 20 20.40 -24.46 23.02
C THR A 20 21.18 -25.43 22.12
N GLU A 21 22.52 -25.43 22.23
CA GLU A 21 23.44 -26.26 21.44
C GLU A 21 23.28 -26.13 19.92
N ALA A 22 22.86 -24.97 19.44
CA ALA A 22 22.56 -24.75 18.04
C ALA A 22 23.80 -24.88 17.12
N ARG A 23 23.60 -25.55 15.98
CA ARG A 23 24.55 -25.60 14.87
C ARG A 23 23.92 -25.02 13.61
N VAL A 24 24.69 -24.29 12.83
CA VAL A 24 24.26 -23.74 11.54
C VAL A 24 24.13 -24.87 10.51
N ASP A 25 22.89 -25.19 10.11
CA ASP A 25 22.58 -26.21 9.10
C ASP A 25 22.63 -25.64 7.69
N LYS A 26 21.88 -24.54 7.44
CA LYS A 26 21.80 -23.89 6.14
C LYS A 26 21.77 -22.37 6.29
N ILE A 27 22.26 -21.69 5.26
CA ILE A 27 22.23 -20.22 5.19
C ILE A 27 21.54 -19.81 3.89
N HIS A 28 20.57 -18.91 4.00
CA HIS A 28 19.80 -18.37 2.89
C HIS A 28 19.83 -16.83 2.91
N GLN A 29 19.77 -16.24 1.75
CA GLN A 29 19.63 -14.78 1.57
C GLN A 29 18.54 -14.53 0.52
N PRO A 30 17.25 -14.56 0.93
CA PRO A 30 16.14 -14.45 0.01
C PRO A 30 16.01 -13.08 -0.64
N SER A 31 16.52 -12.04 0.00
CA SER A 31 16.56 -10.69 -0.55
C SER A 31 17.90 -10.02 -0.28
N ARG A 32 18.12 -8.84 -0.89
CA ARG A 32 19.33 -8.03 -0.65
C ARG A 32 19.57 -7.74 0.83
N ASP A 33 18.50 -7.59 1.60
CA ASP A 33 18.52 -7.08 2.97
C ASP A 33 18.11 -8.12 4.01
N THR A 34 17.89 -9.38 3.62
CA THR A 34 17.42 -10.44 4.53
C THR A 34 18.32 -11.65 4.47
N VAL A 35 18.82 -12.07 5.64
CA VAL A 35 19.63 -13.29 5.83
C VAL A 35 18.92 -14.20 6.82
N ILE A 36 18.89 -15.50 6.56
CA ILE A 36 18.28 -16.52 7.40
C ILE A 36 19.33 -17.59 7.69
N LEU A 37 19.60 -17.79 8.97
CA LEU A 37 20.37 -18.94 9.46
C LEU A 37 19.41 -20.05 9.90
N GLN A 38 19.45 -21.18 9.23
CA GLN A 38 18.76 -22.37 9.66
C GLN A 38 19.63 -23.08 10.71
N LEU A 39 19.15 -23.15 11.94
CA LEU A 39 19.86 -23.71 13.09
C LEU A 39 19.27 -25.09 13.40
N LYS A 40 20.14 -26.07 13.61
CA LYS A 40 19.80 -27.37 14.17
C LYS A 40 20.03 -27.31 15.66
N CYS A 41 18.97 -27.34 16.46
CA CYS A 41 18.96 -27.27 17.91
C CYS A 41 18.60 -28.63 18.52
N ARG A 42 18.73 -28.75 19.82
CA ARG A 42 18.33 -29.97 20.55
C ARG A 42 16.85 -30.28 20.36
N GLU A 43 16.00 -29.27 20.36
CA GLU A 43 14.52 -29.38 20.26
C GLU A 43 13.99 -29.30 18.83
N GLY A 44 14.86 -29.34 17.82
CA GLY A 44 14.43 -29.26 16.42
C GLY A 44 15.18 -28.25 15.58
N ARG A 45 14.55 -27.76 14.53
CA ARG A 45 15.13 -26.77 13.62
C ARG A 45 14.51 -25.40 13.84
N GLN A 46 15.34 -24.39 13.99
CA GLN A 46 14.93 -23.00 14.14
C GLN A 46 15.47 -22.17 12.96
N LYS A 47 14.74 -21.15 12.56
CA LYS A 47 15.19 -20.18 11.54
C LYS A 47 15.43 -18.84 12.20
N LEU A 48 16.67 -18.42 12.31
CA LEU A 48 17.06 -17.11 12.81
C LEU A 48 17.13 -16.15 11.63
N LEU A 49 16.19 -15.19 11.60
CA LEU A 49 16.03 -14.21 10.54
C LEU A 49 16.67 -12.88 10.95
N PHE A 50 17.49 -12.34 10.05
CA PHE A 50 18.07 -11.00 10.11
C PHE A 50 17.49 -10.18 8.94
N ALA A 51 16.62 -9.23 9.22
CA ALA A 51 16.14 -8.27 8.23
C ALA A 51 16.80 -6.91 8.47
N LEU A 52 17.66 -6.52 7.55
CA LEU A 52 18.47 -5.31 7.61
C LEU A 52 17.91 -4.19 6.71
N ASN A 53 16.59 -4.20 6.49
CA ASN A 53 15.92 -3.11 5.77
C ASN A 53 15.91 -1.84 6.64
N PRO A 54 16.40 -0.69 6.15
CA PRO A 54 16.46 0.57 6.92
C PRO A 54 15.12 1.03 7.50
N THR A 55 14.00 0.68 6.85
CA THR A 55 12.65 1.07 7.30
C THR A 55 12.07 0.12 8.35
N ALA A 56 12.58 -1.12 8.41
CA ALA A 56 12.04 -2.20 9.24
C ALA A 56 13.13 -3.17 9.72
N PRO A 57 14.24 -2.69 10.34
CA PRO A 57 15.28 -3.56 10.81
C PRO A 57 14.80 -4.43 11.97
N ARG A 58 15.06 -5.73 11.91
CA ARG A 58 14.62 -6.70 12.92
C ARG A 58 15.46 -7.97 12.91
N LEU A 59 15.38 -8.69 14.01
CA LEU A 59 16.00 -9.98 14.26
C LEU A 59 15.02 -10.81 15.09
N HIS A 60 14.74 -12.05 14.68
CA HIS A 60 13.86 -12.95 15.45
C HIS A 60 13.91 -14.39 14.92
N LEU A 61 13.35 -15.32 15.68
CA LEU A 61 13.01 -16.66 15.19
C LEU A 61 11.78 -16.56 14.30
N SER A 62 11.87 -17.08 13.07
CA SER A 62 10.82 -16.99 12.07
C SER A 62 10.35 -18.37 11.60
N THR A 63 9.06 -18.50 11.40
CA THR A 63 8.45 -19.67 10.75
C THR A 63 8.40 -19.50 9.23
N SER A 64 8.54 -18.29 8.73
CA SER A 64 8.42 -17.95 7.32
C SER A 64 9.50 -18.63 6.46
N SER A 65 9.16 -18.88 5.20
CA SER A 65 10.07 -19.48 4.21
C SER A 65 9.98 -18.72 2.88
N PRO A 66 10.55 -17.51 2.82
CA PRO A 66 10.55 -16.73 1.58
C PRO A 66 11.34 -17.45 0.48
N GLU A 67 10.93 -17.23 -0.77
CA GLU A 67 11.61 -17.81 -1.93
C GLU A 67 13.04 -17.27 -2.04
N ASN A 68 13.97 -18.16 -2.35
CA ASN A 68 15.37 -17.80 -2.56
C ASN A 68 15.60 -17.43 -4.04
N PRO A 69 16.52 -16.49 -4.33
CA PRO A 69 16.92 -16.22 -5.68
C PRO A 69 17.59 -17.46 -6.31
N PRO A 70 17.52 -17.63 -7.67
CA PRO A 70 18.14 -18.76 -8.36
C PRO A 70 19.65 -18.87 -8.09
N GLU A 71 20.33 -17.74 -7.99
CA GLU A 71 21.74 -17.65 -7.64
C GLU A 71 21.90 -16.95 -6.27
N PRO A 72 22.58 -17.60 -5.29
CA PRO A 72 22.77 -16.99 -3.98
C PRO A 72 23.73 -15.78 -4.06
N PRO A 73 23.43 -14.67 -3.37
CA PRO A 73 24.30 -13.50 -3.33
C PRO A 73 25.68 -13.81 -2.74
N MET A 74 26.69 -13.00 -3.09
CA MET A 74 28.08 -13.17 -2.68
C MET A 74 28.24 -13.28 -1.16
N PHE A 75 27.56 -12.41 -0.40
CA PHE A 75 27.63 -12.43 1.07
C PHE A 75 27.04 -13.73 1.66
N CYS A 76 25.97 -14.28 1.06
CA CYS A 76 25.44 -15.58 1.43
C CYS A 76 26.45 -16.71 1.23
N MET A 77 27.16 -16.70 0.10
CA MET A 77 28.20 -17.68 -0.20
C MET A 77 29.37 -17.58 0.79
N LEU A 78 29.74 -16.37 1.16
CA LEU A 78 30.78 -16.13 2.15
C LEU A 78 30.36 -16.63 3.55
N LEU A 79 29.13 -16.32 3.97
CA LEU A 79 28.60 -16.84 5.24
C LEU A 79 28.56 -18.38 5.23
N ARG A 80 28.18 -19.02 4.12
CA ARG A 80 28.22 -20.49 3.98
C ARG A 80 29.63 -21.04 4.13
N LYS A 81 30.60 -20.40 3.49
CA LYS A 81 32.04 -20.82 3.60
C LYS A 81 32.53 -20.81 5.06
N HIS A 82 32.11 -19.81 5.84
CA HIS A 82 32.67 -19.59 7.18
C HIS A 82 31.82 -20.15 8.32
N LEU A 83 30.51 -20.27 8.17
CA LEU A 83 29.59 -20.59 9.26
C LEU A 83 28.83 -21.91 9.07
N SER A 84 28.93 -22.61 7.91
CA SER A 84 28.25 -23.91 7.75
C SER A 84 28.80 -24.93 8.74
N GLY A 85 27.92 -25.58 9.51
CA GLY A 85 28.31 -26.55 10.54
C GLY A 85 28.82 -25.94 11.85
N ALA A 86 29.04 -24.64 11.90
CA ALA A 86 29.54 -23.94 13.09
C ALA A 86 28.56 -24.04 14.27
N ARG A 87 29.09 -24.16 15.49
CA ARG A 87 28.29 -24.20 16.72
C ARG A 87 28.15 -22.78 17.29
N LEU A 88 26.93 -22.39 17.63
CA LEU A 88 26.66 -21.15 18.35
C LEU A 88 27.17 -21.27 19.79
N LEU A 89 28.10 -20.39 20.17
CA LEU A 89 28.70 -20.39 21.51
C LEU A 89 27.98 -19.48 22.48
N ARG A 90 27.77 -18.22 22.06
CA ARG A 90 27.13 -17.21 22.88
C ARG A 90 26.44 -16.15 22.04
N MET A 91 25.50 -15.46 22.66
CA MET A 91 24.77 -14.35 22.10
C MET A 91 24.78 -13.21 23.10
N GLU A 92 25.10 -12.01 22.64
CA GLU A 92 25.21 -10.80 23.45
C GLU A 92 24.50 -9.65 22.74
N GLN A 93 23.87 -8.77 23.51
CA GLN A 93 23.37 -7.49 23.03
C GLN A 93 24.20 -6.39 23.69
N ILE A 94 24.56 -5.34 22.93
CA ILE A 94 25.13 -4.14 23.53
C ILE A 94 24.03 -3.44 24.32
N PRO A 95 24.22 -3.17 25.62
CA PRO A 95 23.21 -2.55 26.47
C PRO A 95 22.63 -1.27 25.86
N MET A 96 21.30 -1.08 25.93
CA MET A 96 20.56 0.05 25.38
C MET A 96 20.68 0.25 23.85
N GLU A 97 21.39 -0.63 23.16
CA GLU A 97 21.63 -0.55 21.71
C GLU A 97 20.87 -1.64 20.96
N ARG A 98 20.49 -1.35 19.73
CA ARG A 98 19.93 -2.34 18.82
C ARG A 98 21.04 -3.04 18.03
N CYS A 99 22.00 -3.60 18.76
CA CYS A 99 23.15 -4.30 18.23
C CYS A 99 23.31 -5.64 18.93
N ALA A 100 23.21 -6.73 18.17
CA ALA A 100 23.32 -8.11 18.65
C ALA A 100 24.56 -8.79 18.06
N MET A 101 25.25 -9.57 18.88
CA MET A 101 26.46 -10.29 18.52
C MET A 101 26.27 -11.79 18.76
N PHE A 102 26.65 -12.60 17.79
CA PHE A 102 26.56 -14.06 17.81
C PHE A 102 27.93 -14.67 17.57
N ALA A 103 28.52 -15.30 18.57
CA ALA A 103 29.81 -15.97 18.47
C ALA A 103 29.65 -17.44 18.08
N PHE A 104 30.38 -17.87 17.09
CA PHE A 104 30.36 -19.20 16.54
C PHE A 104 31.73 -19.86 16.62
N ASP A 105 31.75 -21.13 17.05
CA ASP A 105 32.90 -22.03 16.92
C ASP A 105 32.91 -22.59 15.49
N CYS A 106 33.88 -22.17 14.73
CA CYS A 106 34.07 -22.51 13.32
C CYS A 106 35.31 -23.35 13.14
N ILE A 107 35.38 -24.16 12.11
CA ILE A 107 36.59 -24.86 11.68
C ILE A 107 37.18 -24.04 10.51
N ASP A 108 38.47 -23.70 10.62
CA ASP A 108 39.18 -22.99 9.54
C ASP A 108 39.71 -23.93 8.45
N GLU A 109 40.39 -23.40 7.46
CA GLU A 109 40.97 -24.16 6.34
C GLU A 109 42.08 -25.13 6.77
N MET A 110 42.69 -24.91 7.94
CA MET A 110 43.74 -25.75 8.53
C MET A 110 43.15 -26.87 9.43
N GLY A 111 41.85 -26.80 9.73
CA GLY A 111 41.18 -27.71 10.63
C GLY A 111 41.13 -27.25 12.09
N ASP A 112 41.63 -26.06 12.38
CA ASP A 112 41.65 -25.50 13.72
C ASP A 112 40.32 -24.87 14.11
N HIS A 113 39.98 -24.95 15.41
CA HIS A 113 38.80 -24.29 15.97
C HIS A 113 39.06 -22.79 16.13
N VAL A 114 38.28 -21.97 15.48
CA VAL A 114 38.39 -20.51 15.51
C VAL A 114 37.04 -19.87 15.80
N GLU A 115 37.02 -18.88 16.69
CA GLU A 115 35.82 -18.11 16.98
C GLU A 115 35.60 -17.04 15.92
N LYS A 116 34.41 -17.01 15.31
CA LYS A 116 33.96 -15.91 14.43
C LYS A 116 32.71 -15.31 14.99
N THR A 117 32.55 -13.99 14.84
CA THR A 117 31.41 -13.26 15.39
C THR A 117 30.59 -12.68 14.25
N LEU A 118 29.27 -12.95 14.27
CA LEU A 118 28.29 -12.30 13.42
C LEU A 118 27.68 -11.14 14.21
N VAL A 119 27.79 -9.89 13.72
CA VAL A 119 27.28 -8.70 14.35
C VAL A 119 26.14 -8.13 13.55
N ALA A 120 24.97 -7.99 14.16
CA ALA A 120 23.78 -7.40 13.58
C ALA A 120 23.52 -6.02 14.18
N GLU A 121 23.69 -4.97 13.41
CA GLU A 121 23.32 -3.60 13.75
C GLU A 121 21.94 -3.28 13.16
N LEU A 122 20.96 -2.99 14.02
CA LEU A 122 19.57 -2.78 13.65
C LEU A 122 19.14 -1.29 13.79
N MET A 123 20.05 -0.39 13.42
CA MET A 123 19.91 1.06 13.65
C MET A 123 19.52 1.82 12.36
N GLY A 124 18.29 1.61 11.88
CA GLY A 124 17.73 2.41 10.77
C GLY A 124 18.62 2.44 9.52
N ARG A 125 19.04 3.62 9.12
CA ARG A 125 19.83 3.80 7.87
C ARG A 125 21.19 3.14 7.89
N THR A 126 21.78 2.92 9.06
CA THR A 126 23.09 2.31 9.26
C THR A 126 23.02 0.82 9.57
N CYS A 127 21.82 0.19 9.45
CA CYS A 127 21.68 -1.24 9.69
C CYS A 127 22.58 -2.06 8.76
N ASN A 128 23.27 -3.05 9.35
CA ASN A 128 24.21 -3.90 8.63
C ASN A 128 24.40 -5.24 9.35
N LEU A 129 24.99 -6.20 8.65
CA LEU A 129 25.39 -7.50 9.20
C LEU A 129 26.86 -7.71 8.86
N TYR A 130 27.69 -7.91 9.87
CA TYR A 130 29.12 -8.08 9.72
C TYR A 130 29.53 -9.48 10.15
N LEU A 131 30.42 -10.12 9.40
CA LEU A 131 31.17 -11.28 9.85
C LEU A 131 32.58 -10.87 10.25
N LEU A 132 32.93 -11.13 11.50
CA LEU A 132 34.25 -10.75 12.07
C LEU A 132 35.13 -11.97 12.26
N ALA A 133 36.44 -11.77 12.05
CA ALA A 133 37.50 -12.69 12.41
C ALA A 133 37.83 -12.62 13.93
N PRO A 134 38.58 -13.58 14.48
CA PRO A 134 38.94 -13.60 15.91
C PRO A 134 39.64 -12.33 16.40
N ASP A 135 40.39 -11.65 15.54
CA ASP A 135 41.08 -10.40 15.83
C ASP A 135 40.19 -9.13 15.71
N GLY A 136 38.90 -9.32 15.43
CA GLY A 136 37.91 -8.26 15.28
C GLY A 136 37.94 -7.56 13.92
N ARG A 137 38.68 -8.08 12.92
CA ARG A 137 38.63 -7.58 11.55
C ARG A 137 37.36 -8.05 10.84
N ILE A 138 36.79 -7.19 10.00
CA ILE A 138 35.67 -7.50 9.14
C ILE A 138 36.14 -8.46 8.05
N ILE A 139 35.60 -9.69 8.04
CA ILE A 139 35.78 -10.64 6.95
C ILE A 139 34.98 -10.17 5.75
N ASP A 140 33.70 -9.85 5.95
CA ASP A 140 32.85 -9.13 5.02
C ASP A 140 31.59 -8.60 5.74
N CYS A 141 30.76 -7.81 5.03
CA CYS A 141 29.51 -7.27 5.54
C CYS A 141 28.45 -7.23 4.45
N LEU A 142 27.19 -7.19 4.87
CA LEU A 142 26.03 -7.17 3.95
C LEU A 142 26.04 -5.92 3.08
N ARG A 143 26.38 -4.77 3.68
CA ARG A 143 26.51 -3.48 2.99
C ARG A 143 27.89 -2.92 3.23
N ARG A 144 28.67 -2.80 2.16
CA ARG A 144 29.97 -2.15 2.21
C ARG A 144 29.80 -0.65 2.16
N VAL A 145 30.44 0.06 3.09
CA VAL A 145 30.42 1.52 3.21
C VAL A 145 31.86 2.01 3.14
N GLY A 146 32.19 2.79 2.11
CA GLY A 146 33.52 3.36 1.89
C GLY A 146 33.82 4.53 2.82
N LEU A 147 35.09 4.95 2.84
CA LEU A 147 35.56 6.11 3.60
C LEU A 147 35.01 7.44 3.04
N ASP A 148 34.61 7.45 1.78
CA ASP A 148 33.96 8.55 1.07
C ASP A 148 32.49 8.70 1.44
N GLU A 149 31.80 7.59 1.78
CA GLU A 149 30.40 7.59 2.19
C GLU A 149 30.23 7.83 3.70
N SER A 150 31.22 7.44 4.52
CA SER A 150 31.21 7.66 5.97
C SER A 150 32.62 7.97 6.48
N SER A 151 32.80 9.21 6.91
CA SER A 151 34.05 9.65 7.52
C SER A 151 34.34 9.07 8.91
N LYS A 152 33.31 8.56 9.60
CA LYS A 152 33.38 8.06 10.98
C LYS A 152 33.54 6.55 11.09
N ARG A 153 32.78 5.78 10.27
CA ARG A 153 32.73 4.32 10.39
C ARG A 153 32.64 3.69 8.99
N ALA A 154 33.78 3.31 8.44
CA ALA A 154 33.83 2.53 7.22
C ALA A 154 33.51 1.04 7.50
N ALA A 155 32.80 0.39 6.58
CA ALA A 155 32.43 -1.02 6.63
C ALA A 155 33.02 -1.75 5.40
N LEU A 156 34.31 -2.07 5.46
CA LEU A 156 35.02 -2.75 4.37
C LEU A 156 35.79 -3.97 4.90
N PRO A 157 35.91 -5.03 4.09
CA PRO A 157 36.73 -6.19 4.42
C PRO A 157 38.17 -5.78 4.79
N GLY A 158 38.74 -6.42 5.83
CA GLY A 158 40.07 -6.17 6.34
C GLY A 158 40.18 -5.04 7.36
N LEU A 159 39.22 -4.14 7.45
CA LEU A 159 39.20 -3.11 8.50
C LEU A 159 38.77 -3.69 9.84
N LYS A 160 39.24 -3.07 10.93
CA LYS A 160 38.81 -3.42 12.28
C LYS A 160 37.38 -2.91 12.50
N TYR A 161 36.49 -3.79 12.99
CA TYR A 161 35.15 -3.40 13.33
C TYR A 161 35.15 -2.38 14.47
N GLN A 162 34.40 -1.29 14.30
CA GLN A 162 34.19 -0.28 15.31
C GLN A 162 32.75 -0.34 15.77
N ARG A 163 32.51 -0.45 17.07
CA ARG A 163 31.16 -0.39 17.64
C ARG A 163 30.57 1.01 17.44
N PRO A 164 29.21 1.12 17.40
CA PRO A 164 28.56 2.42 17.52
C PRO A 164 29.01 3.19 18.77
N ASP A 165 28.98 4.52 18.69
CA ASP A 165 29.23 5.34 19.88
C ASP A 165 28.18 5.01 20.95
N PRO A 166 28.57 4.80 22.23
CA PRO A 166 27.63 4.47 23.30
C PRO A 166 26.57 5.57 23.49
N ILE A 167 25.35 5.17 23.79
CA ILE A 167 24.29 6.12 24.14
C ILE A 167 24.63 6.73 25.50
N ALA A 168 24.83 8.07 25.54
CA ALA A 168 25.11 8.82 26.76
C ALA A 168 23.82 9.11 27.55
N LYS A 169 23.05 8.05 27.91
CA LYS A 169 21.81 8.11 28.67
C LYS A 169 21.79 7.05 29.77
N GLN A 170 20.92 7.24 30.75
CA GLN A 170 20.77 6.29 31.86
C GLN A 170 20.14 4.97 31.37
N ASN A 171 20.59 3.86 31.94
CA ASN A 171 20.00 2.56 31.67
C ASN A 171 18.70 2.39 32.50
N PRO A 172 17.54 2.24 31.88
CA PRO A 172 16.27 2.07 32.60
C PRO A 172 16.23 0.87 33.56
N CYS A 173 17.04 -0.16 33.31
CA CYS A 173 17.09 -1.35 34.19
C CYS A 173 17.73 -1.06 35.56
N ASP A 174 18.66 -0.11 35.60
CA ASP A 174 19.44 0.22 36.81
C ASP A 174 19.07 1.61 37.36
N PHE A 175 18.05 2.26 36.77
CA PHE A 175 17.69 3.62 37.14
C PHE A 175 16.63 3.64 38.23
N GLU A 176 16.97 4.26 39.37
CA GLU A 176 16.10 4.32 40.56
C GLU A 176 15.61 5.74 40.90
N ASP A 177 16.34 6.80 40.51
CA ASP A 177 16.03 8.19 40.87
C ASP A 177 15.04 8.86 39.92
N PHE A 178 13.81 8.31 39.81
CA PHE A 178 12.75 8.94 39.03
C PHE A 178 12.29 10.27 39.59
N ALA A 179 12.34 10.45 40.91
CA ALA A 179 12.00 11.73 41.54
C ALA A 179 12.99 12.83 41.14
N GLY A 180 14.29 12.56 41.21
CA GLY A 180 15.33 13.48 40.75
C GLY A 180 15.23 13.79 39.25
N LEU A 181 14.85 12.80 38.41
CA LEU A 181 14.60 13.00 37.01
C LEU A 181 13.44 13.99 36.78
N LEU A 182 12.37 13.92 37.57
CA LEU A 182 11.22 14.82 37.46
C LEU A 182 11.53 16.24 37.93
N HIS A 183 12.39 16.41 38.92
CA HIS A 183 12.81 17.72 39.42
C HIS A 183 13.87 18.41 38.58
N LYS A 184 14.60 17.66 37.75
CA LYS A 184 15.63 18.20 36.87
C LYS A 184 15.04 19.13 35.81
N ALA A 185 15.73 20.21 35.47
CA ALA A 185 15.35 21.05 34.33
C ALA A 185 15.40 20.24 33.04
N GLY A 186 14.37 20.32 32.22
CA GLY A 186 14.27 19.54 30.99
C GLY A 186 12.96 19.77 30.24
N LYS A 187 12.57 18.78 29.42
CA LYS A 187 11.30 18.81 28.67
C LYS A 187 10.09 18.84 29.60
N ASP A 188 9.09 19.63 29.26
CA ASP A 188 7.87 19.78 30.05
C ASP A 188 6.98 18.55 29.96
N VAL A 189 6.95 17.87 28.82
CA VAL A 189 6.17 16.64 28.62
C VAL A 189 6.90 15.45 29.20
N LEU A 190 6.27 14.69 30.07
CA LEU A 190 6.85 13.55 30.78
C LEU A 190 7.46 12.51 29.83
N ALA A 191 6.72 12.12 28.79
CA ALA A 191 7.19 11.13 27.81
C ALA A 191 8.47 11.60 27.07
N GLU A 192 8.58 12.88 26.75
CA GLU A 192 9.78 13.45 26.13
C GLU A 192 10.96 13.50 27.10
N ARG A 193 10.70 13.83 28.37
CA ARG A 193 11.72 13.83 29.42
C ARG A 193 12.29 12.43 29.66
N LEU A 194 11.43 11.41 29.76
CA LEU A 194 11.84 10.01 29.85
C LEU A 194 12.70 9.61 28.65
N MET A 195 12.30 10.04 27.45
CA MET A 195 13.04 9.74 26.23
C MET A 195 14.42 10.43 26.17
N ASP A 196 14.55 11.63 26.74
CA ASP A 196 15.81 12.38 26.76
C ASP A 196 16.80 11.83 27.81
N GLU A 197 16.35 11.35 28.94
CA GLU A 197 17.19 10.87 30.05
C GLU A 197 17.49 9.36 29.96
N LEU A 198 16.52 8.55 29.55
CA LEU A 198 16.63 7.10 29.52
C LEU A 198 17.01 6.59 28.11
N GLY A 199 17.98 5.66 28.05
CA GLY A 199 18.46 5.07 26.80
C GLY A 199 17.66 3.85 26.37
N GLY A 200 17.71 3.52 25.09
CA GLY A 200 17.20 2.26 24.54
C GLY A 200 15.69 2.13 24.38
N LEU A 201 14.90 3.08 24.86
CA LEU A 201 13.43 3.07 24.81
C LEU A 201 12.89 3.72 23.54
N SER A 202 11.75 3.23 23.07
CA SER A 202 11.00 3.87 21.97
C SER A 202 10.08 4.98 22.49
N PRO A 203 9.73 5.97 21.65
CA PRO A 203 8.73 6.98 22.01
C PRO A 203 7.37 6.38 22.41
N LEU A 204 7.03 5.20 21.89
CA LEU A 204 5.82 4.47 22.23
C LEU A 204 5.85 4.04 23.70
N VAL A 205 6.93 3.42 24.13
CA VAL A 205 7.09 2.95 25.52
C VAL A 205 7.15 4.12 26.49
N CYS A 206 7.84 5.22 26.15
CA CYS A 206 7.86 6.41 27.00
C CYS A 206 6.45 7.02 27.19
N ARG A 207 5.62 7.03 26.15
CA ARG A 207 4.21 7.47 26.25
C ARG A 207 3.36 6.50 27.08
N GLU A 208 3.58 5.19 26.98
CA GLU A 208 2.89 4.21 27.83
C GLU A 208 3.26 4.38 29.30
N ALA A 209 4.55 4.61 29.60
CA ALA A 209 5.00 4.90 30.95
C ALA A 209 4.36 6.18 31.51
N ALA A 210 4.30 7.24 30.70
CA ALA A 210 3.63 8.49 31.06
C ALA A 210 2.12 8.30 31.29
N LEU A 211 1.44 7.56 30.41
CA LEU A 211 0.02 7.22 30.57
C LEU A 211 -0.24 6.41 31.85
N PHE A 212 0.62 5.42 32.12
CA PHE A 212 0.50 4.60 33.33
C PHE A 212 0.71 5.40 34.59
N ALA A 213 1.74 6.25 34.64
CA ALA A 213 2.13 6.97 35.85
C ALA A 213 1.27 8.22 36.10
N ALA A 214 0.96 8.99 35.04
CA ALA A 214 0.30 10.29 35.15
C ALA A 214 -1.09 10.36 34.46
N GLY A 215 -1.59 9.26 33.88
CA GLY A 215 -2.93 9.18 33.27
C GLY A 215 -3.07 9.82 31.91
N SER A 216 -1.98 10.36 31.30
CA SER A 216 -2.00 10.94 29.97
C SER A 216 -0.65 10.75 29.26
N THR A 217 -0.67 10.54 27.93
CA THR A 217 0.54 10.48 27.08
C THR A 217 1.28 11.81 27.00
N ASP A 218 0.55 12.91 27.16
CA ASP A 218 1.04 14.29 27.03
C ASP A 218 1.07 15.01 28.40
N ALA A 219 1.14 14.24 29.49
CA ALA A 219 1.17 14.76 30.87
C ALA A 219 2.37 15.69 31.05
N ARG A 220 2.13 16.88 31.64
CA ARG A 220 3.16 17.87 31.94
C ARG A 220 3.71 17.68 33.35
N VAL A 221 5.02 17.78 33.47
CA VAL A 221 5.72 17.56 34.74
C VAL A 221 5.31 18.58 35.82
N GLU A 222 4.98 19.81 35.44
CA GLU A 222 4.53 20.90 36.34
C GLU A 222 3.16 20.64 36.99
N ASP A 223 2.32 19.81 36.35
CA ASP A 223 0.93 19.57 36.77
C ASP A 223 0.75 18.30 37.63
N MET A 224 1.84 17.59 37.97
CA MET A 224 1.74 16.26 38.59
C MET A 224 2.33 16.19 40.00
N ASP A 225 1.83 15.25 40.79
CA ASP A 225 2.46 14.85 42.06
C ASP A 225 3.71 14.01 41.75
N THR A 226 4.87 14.62 41.93
CA THR A 226 6.18 14.08 41.56
C THR A 226 6.50 12.77 42.28
N GLU A 227 6.16 12.64 43.58
CA GLU A 227 6.46 11.42 44.35
C GLU A 227 5.63 10.24 43.85
N THR A 228 4.31 10.41 43.75
CA THR A 228 3.39 9.36 43.25
C THR A 228 3.74 8.95 41.82
N VAL A 229 4.09 9.90 40.92
CA VAL A 229 4.44 9.60 39.56
C VAL A 229 5.80 8.86 39.47
N ALA A 230 6.78 9.26 40.31
CA ALA A 230 8.07 8.58 40.36
C ALA A 230 7.94 7.11 40.79
N GLU A 231 7.13 6.82 41.82
CA GLU A 231 6.87 5.45 42.28
C GLU A 231 6.20 4.60 41.21
N LYS A 232 5.21 5.16 40.48
CA LYS A 232 4.55 4.46 39.39
C LYS A 232 5.48 4.23 38.19
N LEU A 233 6.36 5.17 37.88
CA LEU A 233 7.38 4.97 36.83
C LEU A 233 8.35 3.84 37.20
N ALA A 234 8.83 3.83 38.47
CA ALA A 234 9.68 2.75 38.96
C ALA A 234 8.98 1.39 38.84
N LEU A 235 7.70 1.31 39.24
CA LEU A 235 6.90 0.09 39.12
C LEU A 235 6.74 -0.34 37.64
N PHE A 236 6.40 0.58 36.73
CA PHE A 236 6.23 0.31 35.31
C PHE A 236 7.50 -0.30 34.68
N PHE A 237 8.64 0.36 34.90
CA PHE A 237 9.90 -0.12 34.33
C PHE A 237 10.35 -1.43 34.97
N HIS A 238 10.25 -1.56 36.31
CA HIS A 238 10.58 -2.80 36.98
C HIS A 238 9.75 -3.97 36.48
N GLU A 239 8.43 -3.81 36.34
CA GLU A 239 7.54 -4.87 35.88
C GLU A 239 7.85 -5.28 34.43
N HIS A 240 7.89 -4.31 33.51
CA HIS A 240 7.93 -4.60 32.08
C HIS A 240 9.33 -4.86 31.52
N LEU A 241 10.39 -4.42 32.18
CA LEU A 241 11.76 -4.76 31.81
C LEU A 241 12.18 -6.15 32.33
N ASN A 242 11.68 -6.56 33.50
CA ASN A 242 11.95 -7.89 34.05
C ASN A 242 11.01 -8.98 33.50
N HIS A 243 9.79 -8.61 33.11
CA HIS A 243 8.77 -9.52 32.56
C HIS A 243 8.23 -9.02 31.23
N PRO A 244 9.08 -8.87 30.20
CA PRO A 244 8.63 -8.41 28.88
C PRO A 244 7.71 -9.43 28.23
N ALA A 245 6.65 -8.94 27.56
CA ALA A 245 5.74 -9.79 26.80
C ALA A 245 5.37 -9.13 25.47
N PRO A 246 5.06 -9.91 24.41
CA PRO A 246 4.82 -9.39 23.07
C PRO A 246 3.40 -8.86 22.91
N TYR A 247 3.22 -7.56 23.01
CA TYR A 247 1.94 -6.88 22.81
C TYR A 247 1.86 -6.18 21.45
N TYR A 248 0.65 -6.12 20.90
CA TYR A 248 0.39 -5.40 19.65
C TYR A 248 -0.98 -4.75 19.65
N TYR A 249 -1.09 -3.70 18.84
CA TYR A 249 -2.32 -2.98 18.57
C TYR A 249 -2.67 -3.11 17.08
N CYS A 250 -3.96 -3.43 16.81
CA CYS A 250 -4.51 -3.42 15.47
C CYS A 250 -5.44 -2.23 15.28
N GLN A 251 -5.50 -1.71 14.06
CA GLN A 251 -6.53 -0.76 13.66
C GLN A 251 -7.89 -1.48 13.59
N ASN A 252 -8.98 -0.70 13.38
CA ASN A 252 -10.34 -1.24 13.27
C ASN A 252 -10.51 -2.25 12.13
N ASP A 253 -9.65 -2.18 11.10
CA ASP A 253 -9.57 -3.11 9.97
C ASP A 253 -8.79 -4.40 10.27
N GLY A 254 -8.34 -4.59 11.52
CA GLY A 254 -7.52 -5.74 11.93
C GLY A 254 -6.04 -5.65 11.55
N THR A 255 -5.61 -4.61 10.84
CA THR A 255 -4.20 -4.45 10.43
C THR A 255 -3.32 -4.10 11.64
N PRO A 256 -2.24 -4.86 11.92
CA PRO A 256 -1.31 -4.57 13.01
C PRO A 256 -0.58 -3.26 12.73
N LYS A 257 -0.64 -2.30 13.68
CA LYS A 257 -0.07 -0.96 13.53
C LYS A 257 1.12 -0.68 14.42
N GLN A 258 1.08 -1.17 15.65
CA GLN A 258 2.13 -0.97 16.64
C GLN A 258 2.36 -2.25 17.44
N PHE A 259 3.57 -2.41 17.96
CA PHE A 259 3.91 -3.47 18.90
C PHE A 259 4.91 -2.95 19.94
N ALA A 260 4.94 -3.58 21.11
CA ALA A 260 5.87 -3.28 22.19
C ALA A 260 6.09 -4.51 23.09
N PHE A 261 7.07 -4.43 23.97
CA PHE A 261 7.31 -5.43 25.03
C PHE A 261 6.44 -5.21 26.29
N CYS A 262 5.62 -4.17 26.30
CA CYS A 262 4.68 -3.81 27.35
C CYS A 262 3.28 -3.57 26.76
N PRO A 263 2.20 -3.56 27.58
CA PRO A 263 0.84 -3.24 27.15
C PRO A 263 0.75 -1.89 26.43
N ILE A 264 -0.04 -1.82 25.34
CA ILE A 264 -0.19 -0.62 24.51
C ILE A 264 -1.57 -0.01 24.73
N ARG A 265 -1.75 0.70 25.85
CA ARG A 265 -3.04 1.26 26.29
C ARG A 265 -3.41 2.56 25.58
N GLN A 266 -2.42 3.32 25.10
CA GLN A 266 -2.62 4.63 24.46
C GLN A 266 -3.48 4.59 23.18
N TYR A 267 -3.70 3.43 22.59
CA TYR A 267 -4.52 3.26 21.39
C TYR A 267 -5.84 2.51 21.63
N GLY A 268 -6.14 2.13 22.88
CA GLY A 268 -7.33 1.36 23.25
C GLY A 268 -7.06 -0.13 23.43
N GLU A 269 -7.84 -0.98 22.79
CA GLU A 269 -7.70 -2.44 22.92
C GLU A 269 -6.38 -2.92 22.29
N TYR A 270 -5.61 -3.65 23.08
CA TYR A 270 -4.37 -4.29 22.66
C TYR A 270 -4.48 -5.81 22.84
N ARG A 271 -3.63 -6.54 22.14
CA ARG A 271 -3.57 -8.01 22.18
C ARG A 271 -2.16 -8.46 22.52
N GLN A 272 -2.07 -9.66 23.06
CA GLN A 272 -0.80 -10.33 23.34
C GLN A 272 -0.60 -11.48 22.35
N SER A 273 0.62 -11.64 21.83
CA SER A 273 1.03 -12.77 20.97
C SER A 273 1.60 -13.90 21.82
N GLU A 274 1.70 -15.09 21.25
CA GLU A 274 2.28 -16.27 21.89
C GLU A 274 3.79 -16.13 22.12
N SER A 275 4.49 -15.43 21.19
CA SER A 275 5.92 -15.20 21.25
C SER A 275 6.32 -13.91 20.51
N PHE A 276 7.52 -13.40 20.77
CA PHE A 276 8.07 -12.25 20.04
C PHE A 276 8.32 -12.57 18.56
N GLY A 277 8.78 -13.79 18.26
CA GLY A 277 8.97 -14.26 16.88
C GLY A 277 7.65 -14.32 16.12
N ALA A 278 6.61 -14.91 16.70
CA ALA A 278 5.28 -14.99 16.10
C ALA A 278 4.67 -13.60 15.84
N LEU A 279 4.82 -12.69 16.81
CA LEU A 279 4.40 -11.30 16.65
C LEU A 279 5.09 -10.64 15.47
N LEU A 280 6.39 -10.75 15.36
CA LEU A 280 7.17 -10.11 14.28
C LEU A 280 6.88 -10.74 12.93
N ASP A 281 6.72 -12.07 12.85
CA ASP A 281 6.29 -12.76 11.62
C ASP A 281 4.92 -12.25 11.16
N MET A 282 3.92 -12.21 12.05
CA MET A 282 2.60 -11.70 11.74
C MET A 282 2.66 -10.24 11.25
N PHE A 283 3.29 -9.37 12.04
CA PHE A 283 3.35 -7.93 11.77
C PHE A 283 4.04 -7.61 10.44
N TYR A 284 5.18 -8.25 10.17
CA TYR A 284 5.97 -7.94 9.00
C TYR A 284 5.59 -8.74 7.75
N THR A 285 4.99 -9.92 7.88
CA THR A 285 4.48 -10.66 6.71
C THR A 285 3.41 -9.85 5.99
N ILE A 286 2.48 -9.27 6.74
CA ILE A 286 1.44 -8.40 6.19
C ILE A 286 2.06 -7.16 5.57
N ARG A 287 2.96 -6.49 6.29
CA ARG A 287 3.62 -5.27 5.84
C ARG A 287 4.54 -5.49 4.62
N ASP A 288 5.40 -6.50 4.67
CA ASP A 288 6.35 -6.80 3.59
C ASP A 288 5.62 -7.20 2.31
N ARG A 289 4.49 -7.93 2.43
CA ARG A 289 3.60 -8.24 1.31
C ARG A 289 3.02 -6.97 0.69
N ASN A 290 2.48 -6.07 1.51
CA ASN A 290 1.89 -4.81 1.05
C ASN A 290 2.96 -3.89 0.42
N ASP A 291 4.15 -3.78 1.02
CA ASP A 291 5.25 -2.96 0.51
C ASP A 291 5.81 -3.52 -0.80
N SER A 292 5.96 -4.85 -0.91
CA SER A 292 6.37 -5.53 -2.16
C SER A 292 5.37 -5.30 -3.27
N MET A 293 4.08 -5.48 -2.99
CA MET A 293 3.01 -5.22 -3.95
C MET A 293 2.96 -3.75 -4.38
N ARG A 294 3.12 -2.82 -3.44
CA ARG A 294 3.23 -1.38 -3.75
C ARG A 294 4.40 -1.08 -4.68
N GLN A 295 5.59 -1.63 -4.41
CA GLN A 295 6.76 -1.42 -5.26
C GLN A 295 6.56 -2.03 -6.65
N LYS A 296 6.07 -3.27 -6.75
CA LYS A 296 5.80 -3.95 -8.03
C LYS A 296 4.73 -3.24 -8.85
N SER A 297 3.69 -2.69 -8.20
CA SER A 297 2.61 -1.97 -8.86
C SER A 297 2.93 -0.50 -9.16
N GLN A 298 3.95 0.09 -8.52
CA GLN A 298 4.25 1.52 -8.59
C GLN A 298 4.46 2.05 -10.01
N THR A 299 5.21 1.30 -10.84
CA THR A 299 5.48 1.69 -12.24
C THR A 299 4.19 1.71 -13.06
N VAL A 300 3.35 0.67 -12.90
CA VAL A 300 2.07 0.55 -13.59
C VAL A 300 1.12 1.65 -13.14
N ARG A 301 0.99 1.87 -11.83
CA ARG A 301 0.20 2.97 -11.24
C ARG A 301 0.61 4.32 -11.80
N LYS A 302 1.92 4.64 -11.79
CA LYS A 302 2.42 5.90 -12.31
C LYS A 302 2.04 6.09 -13.78
N THR A 303 2.14 5.02 -14.59
CA THR A 303 1.76 5.06 -16.00
C THR A 303 0.27 5.34 -16.15
N VAL A 304 -0.61 4.61 -15.45
CA VAL A 304 -2.07 4.80 -15.54
C VAL A 304 -2.49 6.18 -15.00
N THR A 305 -1.91 6.64 -13.89
CA THR A 305 -2.16 7.98 -13.35
C THR A 305 -1.80 9.07 -14.36
N ASN A 306 -0.65 8.94 -15.03
CA ASN A 306 -0.24 9.90 -16.07
C ASN A 306 -1.21 9.90 -17.27
N LEU A 307 -1.72 8.71 -17.65
CA LEU A 307 -2.74 8.59 -18.70
C LEU A 307 -4.04 9.29 -18.29
N CYS A 308 -4.55 9.04 -17.09
CA CYS A 308 -5.73 9.72 -16.55
C CYS A 308 -5.56 11.25 -16.58
N GLN A 309 -4.43 11.75 -16.09
CA GLN A 309 -4.14 13.20 -16.10
C GLN A 309 -4.09 13.78 -17.51
N ARG A 310 -3.53 13.05 -18.48
CA ARG A 310 -3.48 13.48 -19.89
C ARG A 310 -4.86 13.55 -20.49
N ILE A 311 -5.71 12.54 -20.26
CA ILE A 311 -7.09 12.52 -20.76
C ILE A 311 -7.91 13.63 -20.13
N THR A 312 -7.82 13.82 -18.81
CA THR A 312 -8.53 14.92 -18.11
C THR A 312 -8.18 16.29 -18.70
N ARG A 313 -6.88 16.56 -18.93
CA ARG A 313 -6.46 17.82 -19.58
C ARG A 313 -7.02 17.97 -20.99
N LYS A 314 -7.03 16.87 -21.76
CA LYS A 314 -7.61 16.87 -23.12
C LYS A 314 -9.11 17.17 -23.06
N LEU A 315 -9.85 16.54 -22.17
CA LEU A 315 -11.29 16.77 -21.97
C LEU A 315 -11.58 18.24 -21.61
N THR A 316 -10.84 18.82 -20.66
CA THR A 316 -11.00 20.24 -20.30
C THR A 316 -10.79 21.21 -21.48
N ILE A 317 -9.86 20.88 -22.40
CA ILE A 317 -9.64 21.69 -23.61
C ILE A 317 -10.82 21.51 -24.56
N GLN A 318 -11.25 20.26 -24.81
CA GLN A 318 -12.35 19.95 -25.71
C GLN A 318 -13.70 20.52 -25.24
N GLU A 319 -13.95 20.53 -23.92
CA GLU A 319 -15.13 21.18 -23.31
C GLU A 319 -15.14 22.69 -23.58
N LYS A 320 -14.01 23.38 -23.41
CA LYS A 320 -13.89 24.81 -23.75
C LYS A 320 -14.08 25.07 -25.24
N GLU A 321 -13.52 24.19 -26.08
CA GLU A 321 -13.74 24.30 -27.52
C GLU A 321 -15.20 24.07 -27.91
N LEU A 322 -15.89 23.14 -27.20
CA LEU A 322 -17.31 22.90 -27.38
C LEU A 322 -18.15 24.12 -26.97
N GLU A 323 -17.87 24.73 -25.83
CA GLU A 323 -18.52 25.96 -25.39
C GLU A 323 -18.40 27.06 -26.46
N ALA A 324 -17.22 27.22 -27.07
CA ALA A 324 -16.99 28.20 -28.13
C ALA A 324 -17.83 27.92 -29.41
N THR A 325 -18.43 26.74 -29.55
CA THR A 325 -19.32 26.45 -30.67
C THR A 325 -20.77 26.91 -30.44
N PHE A 326 -21.16 27.27 -29.21
CA PHE A 326 -22.55 27.59 -28.88
C PHE A 326 -23.05 28.86 -29.54
N ASP A 327 -22.15 29.83 -29.77
CA ASP A 327 -22.50 31.11 -30.43
C ASP A 327 -22.62 30.99 -31.96
N ARG A 328 -22.55 29.78 -32.53
CA ARG A 328 -22.59 29.58 -34.00
C ARG A 328 -23.86 30.10 -34.65
N GLU A 329 -25.01 30.06 -33.97
CA GLU A 329 -26.28 30.52 -34.53
C GLU A 329 -26.25 32.00 -34.81
N ARG A 330 -25.47 32.76 -34.01
CA ARG A 330 -25.20 34.17 -34.27
C ARG A 330 -24.47 34.38 -35.61
N LEU A 331 -23.55 33.51 -35.99
CA LEU A 331 -22.87 33.57 -37.29
C LEU A 331 -23.86 33.36 -38.45
N ARG A 332 -24.83 32.46 -38.33
CA ARG A 332 -25.87 32.25 -39.31
C ARG A 332 -26.73 33.51 -39.45
N GLN A 333 -27.18 34.10 -38.35
CA GLN A 333 -27.95 35.34 -38.32
C GLN A 333 -27.18 36.50 -38.98
N LEU A 334 -25.90 36.66 -38.64
CA LEU A 334 -25.05 37.68 -39.29
C LEU A 334 -24.90 37.42 -40.79
N GLY A 335 -24.79 36.18 -41.23
CA GLY A 335 -24.80 35.80 -42.63
C GLY A 335 -26.09 36.18 -43.34
N ASP A 336 -27.26 35.97 -42.68
CA ASP A 336 -28.57 36.35 -43.19
C ASP A 336 -28.69 37.89 -43.31
N ILE A 337 -28.24 38.61 -42.26
CA ILE A 337 -28.26 40.09 -42.25
C ILE A 337 -27.35 40.68 -43.36
N VAL A 338 -26.14 40.14 -43.52
CA VAL A 338 -25.20 40.55 -44.58
C VAL A 338 -25.79 40.25 -45.95
N THR A 339 -26.45 39.08 -46.12
CA THR A 339 -27.08 38.69 -47.40
C THR A 339 -28.22 39.64 -47.76
N ALA A 340 -29.09 40.03 -46.80
CA ALA A 340 -30.19 40.96 -47.01
C ALA A 340 -29.67 42.37 -47.41
N ASN A 341 -28.51 42.76 -46.90
CA ASN A 341 -27.92 44.09 -47.14
C ASN A 341 -26.77 44.08 -48.17
N ILE A 342 -26.66 43.05 -49.00
CA ILE A 342 -25.52 42.83 -49.90
C ILE A 342 -25.32 44.00 -50.86
N HIS A 343 -26.42 44.65 -51.26
CA HIS A 343 -26.43 45.82 -52.16
C HIS A 343 -25.82 47.07 -51.57
N ARG A 344 -25.69 47.13 -50.23
CA ARG A 344 -25.12 48.25 -49.47
C ARG A 344 -23.62 48.13 -49.25
N ILE A 345 -23.04 46.96 -49.53
CA ILE A 345 -21.63 46.70 -49.27
C ILE A 345 -20.79 47.18 -50.43
N VAL A 346 -19.84 48.08 -50.14
CA VAL A 346 -18.87 48.59 -51.13
C VAL A 346 -17.53 47.87 -50.94
N LYS A 347 -16.87 47.52 -52.04
CA LYS A 347 -15.54 46.87 -52.03
C LYS A 347 -14.53 47.75 -51.31
N GLY A 348 -13.78 47.17 -50.32
CA GLY A 348 -12.84 47.87 -49.48
C GLY A 348 -13.37 48.27 -48.12
N GLN A 349 -14.64 48.06 -47.85
CA GLN A 349 -15.29 48.32 -46.56
C GLN A 349 -14.91 47.23 -45.53
N THR A 350 -14.64 47.63 -44.30
CA THR A 350 -14.24 46.75 -43.21
C THR A 350 -15.36 46.41 -42.22
N VAL A 351 -16.41 47.25 -42.17
CA VAL A 351 -17.58 47.14 -41.29
C VAL A 351 -18.81 47.60 -42.03
N ILE A 352 -19.93 46.92 -41.85
CA ILE A 352 -21.26 47.35 -42.29
C ILE A 352 -22.21 47.48 -41.11
N ALA A 353 -22.84 48.62 -40.95
CA ALA A 353 -23.93 48.82 -39.98
C ALA A 353 -25.26 48.41 -40.61
N CYS A 354 -25.94 47.43 -40.00
CA CYS A 354 -27.22 46.91 -40.45
C CYS A 354 -28.20 46.80 -39.27
N GLU A 355 -29.50 46.81 -39.58
CA GLU A 355 -30.52 46.50 -38.60
C GLU A 355 -30.52 44.96 -38.35
N ASP A 356 -30.56 44.60 -37.08
CA ASP A 356 -30.63 43.19 -36.66
C ASP A 356 -32.07 42.77 -36.56
N PHE A 357 -32.58 42.14 -37.59
CA PHE A 357 -33.99 41.69 -37.62
C PHE A 357 -34.23 40.41 -36.79
N TYR A 358 -33.21 39.90 -36.08
CA TYR A 358 -33.36 38.87 -35.05
C TYR A 358 -33.46 39.45 -33.63
N ASP A 359 -33.21 40.79 -33.46
CA ASP A 359 -33.39 41.54 -32.21
C ASP A 359 -34.83 42.14 -32.21
N GLU A 360 -35.59 41.95 -31.12
CA GLU A 360 -36.94 42.46 -30.98
C GLU A 360 -37.06 43.98 -31.17
N ASP A 361 -36.01 44.70 -30.75
CA ASP A 361 -35.91 46.16 -30.88
C ASP A 361 -35.28 46.65 -32.21
N MET A 362 -34.97 45.72 -33.14
CA MET A 362 -34.29 45.98 -34.42
C MET A 362 -33.03 46.83 -34.30
N LYS A 363 -32.21 46.62 -33.27
CA LYS A 363 -31.02 47.40 -32.97
C LYS A 363 -30.03 47.35 -34.13
N SER A 364 -29.32 48.44 -34.34
CA SER A 364 -28.23 48.46 -35.32
C SER A 364 -27.04 47.64 -34.82
N VAL A 365 -26.52 46.77 -35.65
CA VAL A 365 -25.35 45.93 -35.39
C VAL A 365 -24.26 46.24 -36.40
N ASP A 366 -23.04 46.46 -35.90
CA ASP A 366 -21.83 46.62 -36.71
C ASP A 366 -21.22 45.27 -37.04
N ILE A 367 -21.28 44.87 -38.31
CA ILE A 367 -20.82 43.55 -38.77
C ILE A 367 -19.45 43.71 -39.44
N PRO A 368 -18.40 43.06 -38.92
CA PRO A 368 -17.08 43.11 -39.54
C PRO A 368 -17.08 42.27 -40.84
N ILE A 369 -16.64 42.91 -41.91
CA ILE A 369 -16.49 42.31 -43.24
C ILE A 369 -15.07 42.43 -43.76
N SER A 370 -14.64 41.53 -44.63
CA SER A 370 -13.31 41.58 -45.22
C SER A 370 -13.30 42.49 -46.44
N PRO A 371 -12.38 43.52 -46.48
CA PRO A 371 -12.29 44.46 -47.60
C PRO A 371 -11.79 43.81 -48.89
N ILE A 372 -11.19 42.62 -48.81
CA ILE A 372 -10.63 41.92 -49.95
C ILE A 372 -11.69 41.06 -50.68
N LEU A 373 -12.70 40.59 -49.89
CA LEU A 373 -13.75 39.71 -50.39
C LEU A 373 -14.87 40.47 -51.05
N SER A 374 -15.55 39.88 -52.04
CA SER A 374 -16.79 40.42 -52.60
C SER A 374 -17.91 40.40 -51.56
N PRO A 375 -18.99 41.21 -51.72
CA PRO A 375 -20.15 41.17 -50.83
C PRO A 375 -20.72 39.76 -50.64
N GLN A 376 -20.84 39.00 -51.75
CA GLN A 376 -21.30 37.59 -51.75
C GLN A 376 -20.34 36.66 -51.01
N GLN A 377 -19.04 36.86 -51.19
CA GLN A 377 -18.01 36.08 -50.49
C GLN A 377 -18.00 36.36 -48.97
N ASN A 378 -18.27 37.61 -48.54
CA ASN A 378 -18.40 37.95 -47.11
C ASN A 378 -19.61 37.24 -46.49
N ALA A 379 -20.77 37.25 -47.12
CA ALA A 379 -21.95 36.49 -46.65
C ALA A 379 -21.65 34.99 -46.58
N ALA A 380 -21.05 34.43 -47.64
CA ALA A 380 -20.68 33.01 -47.73
C ALA A 380 -19.68 32.61 -46.62
N LYS A 381 -18.79 33.52 -46.17
CA LYS A 381 -17.85 33.28 -45.09
C LYS A 381 -18.56 32.99 -43.79
N PHE A 382 -19.59 33.77 -43.40
CA PHE A 382 -20.36 33.56 -42.20
C PHE A 382 -21.06 32.19 -42.19
N TYR A 383 -21.66 31.77 -43.29
CA TYR A 383 -22.27 30.44 -43.43
C TYR A 383 -21.22 29.30 -43.38
N LYS A 384 -20.04 29.53 -43.96
CA LYS A 384 -18.93 28.55 -43.88
C LYS A 384 -18.44 28.41 -42.46
N ASP A 385 -18.30 29.51 -41.71
CA ASP A 385 -17.87 29.49 -40.31
C ASP A 385 -18.94 28.85 -39.42
N TYR A 386 -20.24 29.11 -39.63
CA TYR A 386 -21.36 28.40 -39.01
C TYR A 386 -21.30 26.89 -39.26
N ALA A 387 -21.16 26.45 -40.51
CA ALA A 387 -21.09 25.06 -40.88
C ALA A 387 -19.88 24.34 -40.24
N LYS A 388 -18.73 25.06 -40.17
CA LYS A 388 -17.52 24.58 -39.49
C LYS A 388 -17.76 24.32 -38.00
N LEU A 389 -18.37 25.30 -37.29
CA LEU A 389 -18.66 25.17 -35.86
C LEU A 389 -19.71 24.09 -35.60
N LYS A 390 -20.73 23.95 -36.44
CA LYS A 390 -21.73 22.89 -36.36
C LYS A 390 -21.12 21.49 -36.48
N THR A 391 -20.14 21.33 -37.37
CA THR A 391 -19.42 20.07 -37.55
C THR A 391 -18.48 19.81 -36.35
N ALA A 392 -17.80 20.86 -35.87
CA ALA A 392 -16.92 20.81 -34.72
C ALA A 392 -17.68 20.39 -33.44
N GLU A 393 -18.86 20.96 -33.19
CA GLU A 393 -19.70 20.57 -32.06
C GLU A 393 -20.00 19.07 -32.06
N LYS A 394 -20.49 18.54 -33.18
CA LYS A 394 -20.82 17.11 -33.29
C LYS A 394 -19.62 16.22 -33.01
N GLU A 395 -18.45 16.57 -33.56
CA GLU A 395 -17.24 15.80 -33.39
C GLU A 395 -16.69 15.93 -31.97
N LEU A 396 -16.68 17.15 -31.37
CA LEU A 396 -16.25 17.39 -29.99
C LEU A 396 -17.13 16.64 -29.00
N THR A 397 -18.47 16.69 -29.16
CA THR A 397 -19.40 15.94 -28.30
C THR A 397 -19.10 14.45 -28.34
N ARG A 398 -18.85 13.91 -29.53
CA ARG A 398 -18.47 12.49 -29.68
C ARG A 398 -17.13 12.17 -29.03
N GLN A 399 -16.13 13.05 -29.18
CA GLN A 399 -14.80 12.85 -28.63
C GLN A 399 -14.76 12.98 -27.11
N ILE A 400 -15.53 13.90 -26.54
CA ILE A 400 -15.68 14.07 -25.11
C ILE A 400 -16.28 12.80 -24.50
N ALA A 401 -17.40 12.30 -25.05
CA ALA A 401 -18.01 11.06 -24.56
C ALA A 401 -17.05 9.85 -24.58
N LEU A 402 -16.27 9.67 -25.66
CA LEU A 402 -15.27 8.62 -25.74
C LEU A 402 -14.11 8.83 -24.75
N GLY A 403 -13.73 10.08 -24.52
CA GLY A 403 -12.68 10.42 -23.54
C GLY A 403 -13.12 10.19 -22.10
N GLU A 404 -14.38 10.47 -21.79
CA GLU A 404 -14.98 10.20 -20.47
C GLU A 404 -15.05 8.70 -20.19
N GLU A 405 -15.52 7.90 -21.16
CA GLU A 405 -15.52 6.44 -21.05
C GLU A 405 -14.10 5.87 -20.83
N GLU A 406 -13.11 6.39 -21.55
CA GLU A 406 -11.71 5.97 -21.41
C GLU A 406 -11.15 6.35 -20.04
N LEU A 407 -11.45 7.55 -19.54
CA LEU A 407 -11.04 8.02 -18.22
C LEU A 407 -11.64 7.17 -17.11
N ASP A 408 -12.91 6.86 -17.24
CA ASP A 408 -13.66 6.04 -16.28
C ASP A 408 -13.09 4.62 -16.21
N TYR A 409 -12.82 4.01 -17.34
CA TYR A 409 -12.13 2.72 -17.40
C TYR A 409 -10.75 2.75 -16.72
N LEU A 410 -9.92 3.76 -17.00
CA LEU A 410 -8.60 3.84 -16.38
C LEU A 410 -8.65 4.10 -14.87
N LYS A 411 -9.68 4.79 -14.38
CA LYS A 411 -9.93 4.95 -12.95
C LYS A 411 -10.30 3.61 -12.30
N SER A 412 -11.14 2.80 -12.95
CA SER A 412 -11.46 1.46 -12.43
C SER A 412 -10.20 0.58 -12.32
N VAL A 413 -9.31 0.65 -13.30
CA VAL A 413 -8.02 -0.06 -13.25
C VAL A 413 -7.12 0.45 -12.11
N LEU A 414 -7.12 1.76 -11.82
CA LEU A 414 -6.39 2.29 -10.66
C LEU A 414 -6.94 1.74 -9.35
N ASP A 415 -8.25 1.61 -9.22
CA ASP A 415 -8.88 1.02 -8.06
C ASP A 415 -8.52 -0.47 -7.91
N GLU A 416 -8.53 -1.23 -8.99
CA GLU A 416 -8.05 -2.63 -9.00
C GLU A 416 -6.59 -2.77 -8.58
N LEU A 417 -5.71 -1.89 -9.09
CA LEU A 417 -4.30 -1.83 -8.68
C LEU A 417 -4.13 -1.50 -7.18
N ASN A 418 -5.08 -0.78 -6.59
CA ASN A 418 -5.08 -0.47 -5.15
C ASN A 418 -5.49 -1.69 -4.32
N ARG A 419 -6.40 -2.51 -4.82
CA ARG A 419 -6.93 -3.72 -4.15
C ARG A 419 -6.12 -4.98 -4.40
N ALA A 420 -5.27 -5.01 -5.45
CA ALA A 420 -4.47 -6.17 -5.80
C ALA A 420 -3.55 -6.62 -4.64
N GLN A 421 -3.69 -7.88 -4.22
CA GLN A 421 -2.96 -8.46 -3.10
C GLN A 421 -1.95 -9.54 -3.53
N THR A 422 -2.03 -10.03 -4.76
CA THR A 422 -1.18 -11.11 -5.28
C THR A 422 -0.46 -10.72 -6.58
N ASP A 423 0.70 -11.34 -6.81
CA ASP A 423 1.44 -11.15 -8.07
C ASP A 423 0.61 -11.60 -9.28
N ALA A 424 -0.22 -12.63 -9.13
CA ALA A 424 -1.10 -13.11 -10.19
C ALA A 424 -2.13 -12.04 -10.60
N GLU A 425 -2.78 -11.40 -9.63
CA GLU A 425 -3.71 -10.29 -9.90
C GLU A 425 -3.03 -9.11 -10.59
N LEU A 426 -1.83 -8.72 -10.13
CA LEU A 426 -1.07 -7.64 -10.77
C LEU A 426 -0.69 -7.96 -12.22
N GLU A 427 -0.31 -9.21 -12.51
CA GLU A 427 0.01 -9.64 -13.87
C GLU A 427 -1.23 -9.69 -14.77
N GLU A 428 -2.39 -10.07 -14.24
CA GLU A 428 -3.67 -10.02 -14.98
C GLU A 428 -4.02 -8.58 -15.37
N ILE A 429 -3.91 -7.62 -14.43
CA ILE A 429 -4.15 -6.19 -14.72
C ILE A 429 -3.14 -5.65 -15.74
N LYS A 430 -1.87 -6.03 -15.64
CA LYS A 430 -0.86 -5.65 -16.64
C LYS A 430 -1.20 -6.20 -18.03
N LEU A 431 -1.64 -7.45 -18.09
CA LEU A 431 -2.04 -8.08 -19.36
C LEU A 431 -3.25 -7.37 -19.97
N GLU A 432 -4.23 -7.00 -19.18
CA GLU A 432 -5.39 -6.21 -19.60
C GLU A 432 -4.96 -4.86 -20.20
N LEU A 433 -4.09 -4.12 -19.48
CA LEU A 433 -3.53 -2.85 -19.96
C LEU A 433 -2.69 -3.01 -21.24
N GLN A 434 -1.96 -4.11 -21.41
CA GLN A 434 -1.21 -4.42 -22.62
C GLN A 434 -2.15 -4.73 -23.80
N GLN A 435 -3.23 -5.48 -23.57
CA GLN A 435 -4.24 -5.78 -24.57
C GLN A 435 -5.01 -4.51 -25.02
N GLY A 436 -5.26 -3.61 -24.05
CA GLY A 436 -5.86 -2.29 -24.30
C GLY A 436 -4.92 -1.29 -24.97
N GLY A 437 -3.62 -1.61 -25.15
CA GLY A 437 -2.62 -0.71 -25.75
C GLY A 437 -2.08 0.37 -24.82
N TYR A 438 -2.36 0.31 -23.52
CA TYR A 438 -1.91 1.27 -22.51
C TYR A 438 -0.49 1.00 -21.99
N LEU A 439 -0.04 -0.25 -22.07
CA LEU A 439 1.32 -0.67 -21.75
C LEU A 439 1.98 -1.33 -22.95
N ARG A 440 3.29 -1.16 -23.06
CA ARG A 440 4.08 -1.88 -24.08
C ARG A 440 4.10 -3.36 -23.77
N GLN A 441 4.02 -4.20 -24.81
CA GLN A 441 4.25 -5.63 -24.66
C GLN A 441 5.74 -5.88 -24.39
N ASP A 442 6.06 -6.62 -23.35
CA ASP A 442 7.44 -7.04 -23.08
C ASP A 442 7.87 -8.02 -24.19
N GLY A 443 8.77 -7.55 -25.05
CA GLY A 443 9.33 -8.36 -26.13
C GLY A 443 10.18 -9.51 -25.58
N GLY A 444 9.71 -10.75 -25.67
CA GLY A 444 10.59 -11.88 -25.81
C GLY A 444 10.87 -12.80 -24.63
N LYS A 445 10.22 -12.73 -23.48
CA LYS A 445 10.29 -13.83 -22.50
C LYS A 445 9.06 -14.74 -22.65
N ARG A 446 9.29 -16.05 -22.94
CA ARG A 446 8.26 -17.09 -22.91
C ARG A 446 7.52 -16.96 -21.58
N LYS A 447 6.26 -16.50 -21.62
CA LYS A 447 5.38 -16.47 -20.45
C LYS A 447 5.21 -17.90 -19.97
N MET A 448 5.77 -18.24 -18.81
CA MET A 448 5.27 -19.39 -18.05
C MET A 448 3.77 -19.17 -17.87
N LYS A 449 2.95 -20.20 -18.15
CA LYS A 449 1.52 -20.18 -17.85
C LYS A 449 1.37 -20.03 -16.33
N GLN A 450 1.25 -18.83 -15.85
CA GLN A 450 0.84 -18.61 -14.46
C GLN A 450 -0.63 -19.02 -14.32
N ALA A 451 -0.96 -19.66 -13.21
CA ALA A 451 -2.32 -20.01 -12.88
C ALA A 451 -3.14 -18.71 -12.80
N LYS A 452 -4.27 -18.66 -13.53
CA LYS A 452 -5.21 -17.54 -13.44
C LYS A 452 -5.72 -17.43 -12.01
N SER A 453 -5.85 -16.21 -11.51
CA SER A 453 -6.48 -15.98 -10.22
C SER A 453 -7.96 -16.42 -10.29
N LYS A 454 -8.47 -17.03 -9.21
CA LYS A 454 -9.87 -17.44 -9.16
C LYS A 454 -10.70 -16.33 -8.51
N PRO A 455 -11.97 -16.14 -8.91
CA PRO A 455 -12.88 -15.26 -8.20
C PRO A 455 -12.95 -15.62 -6.71
N MET A 456 -13.18 -14.63 -5.87
CA MET A 456 -13.45 -14.90 -4.45
C MET A 456 -14.80 -15.59 -4.32
N VAL A 457 -14.90 -16.52 -3.36
CA VAL A 457 -16.13 -17.28 -3.12
C VAL A 457 -16.48 -17.18 -1.65
N PHE A 458 -17.66 -16.71 -1.35
CA PHE A 458 -18.23 -16.62 -0.01
C PHE A 458 -19.46 -17.52 0.10
N THR A 459 -19.87 -17.85 1.32
CA THR A 459 -21.14 -18.52 1.58
C THR A 459 -22.00 -17.65 2.46
N SER A 460 -23.25 -17.41 2.05
CA SER A 460 -24.22 -16.71 2.90
C SER A 460 -24.62 -17.57 4.10
N THR A 461 -25.23 -16.94 5.09
CA THR A 461 -25.83 -17.64 6.26
C THR A 461 -26.87 -18.68 5.86
N ASP A 462 -27.51 -18.49 4.70
CA ASP A 462 -28.52 -19.40 4.15
C ASP A 462 -27.90 -20.47 3.21
N GLY A 463 -26.58 -20.53 3.11
CA GLY A 463 -25.85 -21.55 2.33
C GLY A 463 -25.69 -21.27 0.83
N TYR A 464 -26.04 -20.07 0.35
CA TYR A 464 -25.83 -19.69 -1.04
C TYR A 464 -24.37 -19.32 -1.30
N SER A 465 -23.85 -19.75 -2.45
CA SER A 465 -22.52 -19.33 -2.90
C SER A 465 -22.57 -17.94 -3.52
N ILE A 466 -21.68 -17.05 -3.05
CA ILE A 466 -21.54 -15.69 -3.53
C ILE A 466 -20.15 -15.55 -4.16
N TYR A 467 -20.08 -15.19 -5.43
CA TYR A 467 -18.86 -15.00 -6.19
C TYR A 467 -18.54 -13.53 -6.36
N VAL A 468 -17.28 -13.13 -6.13
CA VAL A 468 -16.83 -11.73 -6.25
C VAL A 468 -15.65 -11.67 -7.22
N GLY A 469 -15.77 -10.85 -8.26
CA GLY A 469 -14.70 -10.64 -9.23
C GLY A 469 -13.57 -9.77 -8.65
N ARG A 470 -12.32 -10.12 -8.96
CA ARG A 470 -11.12 -9.42 -8.47
C ARG A 470 -10.67 -8.29 -9.38
N ASN A 471 -11.04 -8.35 -10.65
CA ASN A 471 -10.67 -7.38 -11.69
C ASN A 471 -11.74 -7.33 -12.78
N ASN A 472 -11.64 -6.35 -13.68
CA ASN A 472 -12.59 -6.12 -14.77
C ASN A 472 -12.78 -7.34 -15.68
N HIS A 473 -11.70 -8.08 -15.96
CA HIS A 473 -11.78 -9.26 -16.78
C HIS A 473 -12.55 -10.39 -16.09
N GLN A 474 -12.34 -10.59 -14.78
CA GLN A 474 -13.11 -11.56 -13.99
C GLN A 474 -14.56 -11.12 -13.80
N ASN A 475 -14.83 -9.82 -13.63
CA ASN A 475 -16.19 -9.28 -13.60
C ASN A 475 -16.97 -9.66 -14.85
N ASP A 476 -16.35 -9.53 -16.03
CA ASP A 476 -16.93 -9.98 -17.30
C ASP A 476 -17.12 -11.50 -17.36
N GLU A 477 -16.10 -12.26 -16.98
CA GLU A 477 -16.14 -13.74 -17.03
C GLU A 477 -17.22 -14.29 -16.09
N LEU A 478 -17.33 -13.73 -14.87
CA LEU A 478 -18.39 -14.08 -13.92
C LEU A 478 -19.79 -13.78 -14.48
N THR A 479 -20.00 -12.55 -14.96
CA THR A 479 -21.33 -12.09 -15.34
C THR A 479 -21.81 -12.72 -16.64
N PHE A 480 -20.93 -12.89 -17.65
CA PHE A 480 -21.36 -13.28 -19.01
C PHE A 480 -21.06 -14.73 -19.38
N ARG A 481 -20.20 -15.44 -18.60
CA ARG A 481 -19.81 -16.82 -18.90
C ARG A 481 -20.13 -17.81 -17.80
N ALA A 482 -19.90 -17.43 -16.53
CA ALA A 482 -20.05 -18.35 -15.40
C ALA A 482 -21.47 -18.31 -14.80
N ALA A 483 -22.04 -17.12 -14.65
CA ALA A 483 -23.36 -16.93 -14.05
C ALA A 483 -24.49 -17.41 -14.96
N ARG A 484 -25.54 -17.95 -14.35
CA ARG A 484 -26.80 -18.29 -15.02
C ARG A 484 -27.68 -17.06 -15.12
N LYS A 485 -28.63 -17.08 -16.07
CA LYS A 485 -29.55 -15.93 -16.33
C LYS A 485 -30.40 -15.55 -15.12
N ASP A 486 -30.70 -16.52 -14.26
CA ASP A 486 -31.54 -16.37 -13.06
C ASP A 486 -30.75 -16.00 -11.81
N ASP A 487 -29.41 -16.06 -11.85
CA ASP A 487 -28.55 -15.64 -10.76
C ASP A 487 -28.73 -14.12 -10.49
N ILE A 488 -28.47 -13.70 -9.25
CA ILE A 488 -28.55 -12.30 -8.84
C ILE A 488 -27.19 -11.65 -8.99
N TRP A 489 -27.17 -10.51 -9.64
CA TRP A 489 -26.02 -9.63 -9.81
C TRP A 489 -26.17 -8.43 -8.90
N CYS A 490 -25.11 -8.08 -8.16
CA CYS A 490 -25.03 -6.92 -7.28
C CYS A 490 -23.80 -6.09 -7.62
N HIS A 491 -23.94 -4.76 -7.57
CA HIS A 491 -22.86 -3.80 -7.82
C HIS A 491 -23.13 -2.47 -7.09
N ALA A 492 -22.10 -1.83 -6.55
CA ALA A 492 -22.23 -0.50 -5.94
C ALA A 492 -22.65 0.53 -6.99
N SER A 493 -23.69 1.31 -6.68
CA SER A 493 -24.34 2.21 -7.66
C SER A 493 -23.45 3.38 -8.04
N LYS A 494 -23.22 3.59 -9.33
CA LYS A 494 -22.49 4.75 -9.92
C LYS A 494 -21.05 4.92 -9.45
N VAL A 495 -20.40 3.89 -8.96
CA VAL A 495 -18.99 3.87 -8.54
C VAL A 495 -18.29 2.65 -9.09
N HIS A 496 -16.95 2.66 -9.14
CA HIS A 496 -16.18 1.48 -9.53
C HIS A 496 -16.24 0.42 -8.42
N GLY A 497 -16.35 -0.85 -8.82
CA GLY A 497 -16.44 -1.96 -7.87
C GLY A 497 -16.41 -3.33 -8.53
N SER A 498 -16.49 -4.37 -7.70
CA SER A 498 -16.58 -5.74 -8.14
C SER A 498 -18.01 -6.13 -8.51
N HIS A 499 -18.15 -6.97 -9.55
CA HIS A 499 -19.39 -7.69 -9.77
C HIS A 499 -19.51 -8.81 -8.73
N VAL A 500 -20.64 -8.84 -8.07
CA VAL A 500 -20.97 -9.87 -7.06
C VAL A 500 -22.14 -10.68 -7.58
N ILE A 501 -21.97 -12.01 -7.64
CA ILE A 501 -22.99 -12.94 -8.18
C ILE A 501 -23.42 -13.91 -7.10
N ILE A 502 -24.72 -13.96 -6.82
CA ILE A 502 -25.33 -15.00 -5.99
C ILE A 502 -25.74 -16.14 -6.91
N SER A 503 -25.21 -17.35 -6.69
CA SER A 503 -25.62 -18.54 -7.43
C SER A 503 -26.94 -19.08 -6.88
N CYS A 504 -28.03 -18.84 -7.61
CA CYS A 504 -29.38 -19.14 -7.15
C CYS A 504 -29.77 -20.62 -7.33
N ASN A 505 -29.14 -21.35 -8.26
CA ASN A 505 -29.44 -22.75 -8.56
C ASN A 505 -30.94 -23.05 -8.76
N GLY A 506 -31.68 -22.08 -9.32
CA GLY A 506 -33.13 -22.21 -9.57
C GLY A 506 -34.04 -21.88 -8.37
N THR A 507 -33.47 -21.40 -7.26
CA THR A 507 -34.21 -20.94 -6.08
C THR A 507 -34.12 -19.42 -5.95
N THR A 508 -35.04 -18.80 -5.23
CA THR A 508 -35.00 -17.36 -4.94
C THR A 508 -34.25 -17.17 -3.63
N PRO A 509 -33.10 -16.45 -3.62
CA PRO A 509 -32.35 -16.21 -2.39
C PRO A 509 -33.16 -15.32 -1.42
N PRO A 510 -33.09 -15.58 -0.10
CA PRO A 510 -33.66 -14.73 0.93
C PRO A 510 -33.06 -13.31 0.92
N ASP A 511 -33.79 -12.35 1.49
CA ASP A 511 -33.33 -10.95 1.58
C ASP A 511 -32.04 -10.80 2.40
N ASP A 512 -31.80 -11.66 3.40
CA ASP A 512 -30.55 -11.67 4.18
C ASP A 512 -29.35 -12.05 3.31
N THR A 513 -29.48 -13.07 2.44
CA THR A 513 -28.44 -13.44 1.46
C THR A 513 -28.18 -12.28 0.49
N ILE A 514 -29.22 -11.59 0.01
CA ILE A 514 -29.07 -10.43 -0.89
C ILE A 514 -28.37 -9.28 -0.16
N THR A 515 -28.71 -9.04 1.10
CA THR A 515 -28.06 -8.03 1.93
C THR A 515 -26.58 -8.33 2.13
N GLN A 516 -26.23 -9.57 2.42
CA GLN A 516 -24.83 -10.00 2.56
C GLN A 516 -24.03 -9.83 1.24
N ALA A 517 -24.63 -10.18 0.10
CA ALA A 517 -23.99 -9.96 -1.20
C ALA A 517 -23.84 -8.46 -1.51
N ALA A 518 -24.83 -7.65 -1.16
CA ALA A 518 -24.73 -6.19 -1.29
C ALA A 518 -23.66 -5.59 -0.38
N GLN A 519 -23.50 -6.08 0.85
CA GLN A 519 -22.43 -5.67 1.76
C GLN A 519 -21.04 -6.03 1.21
N LEU A 520 -20.88 -7.19 0.56
CA LEU A 520 -19.67 -7.55 -0.15
C LEU A 520 -19.43 -6.63 -1.37
N ALA A 521 -20.48 -6.30 -2.15
CA ALA A 521 -20.34 -5.36 -3.26
C ALA A 521 -19.92 -3.97 -2.79
N ALA A 522 -20.46 -3.49 -1.66
CA ALA A 522 -20.06 -2.23 -1.04
C ALA A 522 -18.63 -2.27 -0.49
N HIS A 523 -18.18 -3.41 0.08
CA HIS A 523 -16.83 -3.60 0.58
C HIS A 523 -15.79 -3.56 -0.56
N TYR A 524 -16.09 -4.17 -1.71
CA TYR A 524 -15.21 -4.20 -2.88
C TYR A 524 -15.47 -3.05 -3.88
N ALA A 525 -16.02 -1.92 -3.42
CA ALA A 525 -16.22 -0.71 -4.20
C ALA A 525 -15.23 0.40 -3.80
N GLU A 526 -15.09 1.40 -4.66
CA GLU A 526 -14.28 2.62 -4.40
C GLU A 526 -14.70 3.33 -3.10
N THR A 527 -15.96 3.18 -2.70
CA THR A 527 -16.56 3.81 -1.51
C THR A 527 -16.52 2.93 -0.25
N ALA A 528 -15.71 1.89 -0.21
CA ALA A 528 -15.67 0.89 0.89
C ALA A 528 -15.48 1.48 2.30
N GLY A 529 -14.86 2.66 2.45
CA GLY A 529 -14.73 3.38 3.72
C GLY A 529 -15.97 4.19 4.14
N GLY A 530 -17.04 4.24 3.33
CA GLY A 530 -18.28 4.99 3.59
C GLY A 530 -19.32 4.19 4.37
N GLN A 531 -20.40 4.89 4.73
CA GLN A 531 -21.61 4.27 5.31
C GLN A 531 -22.80 4.50 4.38
N ASN A 532 -23.83 3.66 4.47
CA ASN A 532 -25.06 3.76 3.68
C ASN A 532 -24.80 3.76 2.16
N ILE A 533 -23.99 2.80 1.69
CA ILE A 533 -23.64 2.69 0.28
C ILE A 533 -24.81 2.10 -0.50
N PRO A 534 -25.29 2.76 -1.57
CA PRO A 534 -26.31 2.20 -2.44
C PRO A 534 -25.71 1.10 -3.34
N VAL A 535 -26.36 -0.05 -3.38
CA VAL A 535 -25.97 -1.21 -4.20
C VAL A 535 -27.15 -1.58 -5.09
N ASP A 536 -26.91 -1.62 -6.38
CA ASP A 536 -27.91 -2.03 -7.36
C ASP A 536 -27.92 -3.56 -7.48
N VAL A 537 -29.12 -4.13 -7.40
CA VAL A 537 -29.38 -5.58 -7.39
C VAL A 537 -30.34 -5.91 -8.52
N THR A 538 -29.94 -6.81 -9.40
CA THR A 538 -30.77 -7.27 -10.52
C THR A 538 -30.43 -8.71 -10.90
N GLN A 539 -31.24 -9.31 -11.77
CA GLN A 539 -30.90 -10.62 -12.34
C GLN A 539 -29.85 -10.47 -13.45
N VAL A 540 -28.94 -11.44 -13.59
CA VAL A 540 -27.88 -11.45 -14.62
C VAL A 540 -28.45 -11.24 -16.03
N ARG A 541 -29.66 -11.75 -16.33
CA ARG A 541 -30.30 -11.54 -17.64
C ARG A 541 -30.59 -10.07 -17.99
N GLN A 542 -30.64 -9.18 -17.02
CA GLN A 542 -30.84 -7.74 -17.22
C GLN A 542 -29.53 -6.97 -17.45
N VAL A 543 -28.39 -7.63 -17.21
CA VAL A 543 -27.06 -7.04 -17.40
C VAL A 543 -26.59 -7.33 -18.83
N LYS A 544 -26.20 -6.27 -19.54
CA LYS A 544 -25.74 -6.37 -20.94
C LYS A 544 -24.40 -5.68 -21.12
N LYS A 545 -23.60 -6.20 -22.04
CA LYS A 545 -22.38 -5.57 -22.48
C LYS A 545 -22.60 -4.94 -23.86
N LEU A 546 -22.28 -3.66 -23.99
CA LEU A 546 -22.29 -3.00 -25.30
C LEU A 546 -21.15 -3.51 -26.18
N SER A 547 -21.40 -3.56 -27.50
CA SER A 547 -20.33 -3.91 -28.45
C SER A 547 -19.21 -2.89 -28.39
N GLY A 548 -17.98 -3.35 -28.16
CA GLY A 548 -16.79 -2.51 -28.03
C GLY A 548 -16.57 -1.92 -26.63
N ALA A 549 -17.43 -2.17 -25.64
CA ALA A 549 -17.23 -1.71 -24.26
C ALA A 549 -15.98 -2.36 -23.64
N LYS A 550 -15.27 -1.59 -22.83
CA LYS A 550 -14.09 -2.03 -22.07
C LYS A 550 -14.45 -3.16 -21.09
N PRO A 551 -13.48 -3.99 -20.64
CA PRO A 551 -13.73 -4.98 -19.61
C PRO A 551 -14.38 -4.37 -18.36
N GLY A 552 -15.29 -5.08 -17.71
CA GLY A 552 -16.01 -4.64 -16.50
C GLY A 552 -17.12 -3.63 -16.75
N MET A 553 -17.20 -2.98 -17.91
CA MET A 553 -18.25 -2.01 -18.21
C MET A 553 -19.54 -2.70 -18.69
N VAL A 554 -20.62 -2.45 -18.00
CA VAL A 554 -21.95 -3.04 -18.28
C VAL A 554 -23.04 -2.00 -18.24
N ILE A 555 -24.15 -2.28 -18.93
CA ILE A 555 -25.41 -1.56 -18.77
C ILE A 555 -26.46 -2.52 -18.23
N TYR A 556 -27.33 -2.04 -17.36
CA TYR A 556 -28.43 -2.81 -16.82
C TYR A 556 -29.68 -1.94 -16.69
N HIS A 557 -30.81 -2.61 -16.82
CA HIS A 557 -32.13 -1.99 -16.69
C HIS A 557 -32.90 -2.82 -15.69
N THR A 558 -33.94 -2.26 -15.08
CA THR A 558 -34.79 -2.99 -14.15
C THR A 558 -34.01 -3.57 -12.96
N TYR A 559 -33.63 -2.73 -12.02
CA TYR A 559 -32.91 -3.07 -10.80
C TYR A 559 -33.61 -2.49 -9.57
N ARG A 560 -33.29 -3.01 -8.42
CA ARG A 560 -33.61 -2.39 -7.12
C ARG A 560 -32.30 -1.94 -6.45
N THR A 561 -32.34 -0.84 -5.72
CA THR A 561 -31.20 -0.37 -4.96
C THR A 561 -31.39 -0.70 -3.49
N VAL A 562 -30.40 -1.32 -2.88
CA VAL A 562 -30.34 -1.65 -1.45
C VAL A 562 -29.24 -0.79 -0.81
N ILE A 563 -29.54 -0.16 0.32
CA ILE A 563 -28.58 0.66 1.05
C ILE A 563 -27.97 -0.19 2.16
N VAL A 564 -26.65 -0.35 2.14
CA VAL A 564 -25.94 -1.22 3.08
C VAL A 564 -24.67 -0.54 3.62
N ASN A 565 -24.22 -0.99 4.78
CA ASN A 565 -22.87 -0.72 5.24
C ASN A 565 -21.95 -1.86 4.78
N PRO A 566 -20.73 -1.57 4.28
CA PRO A 566 -19.79 -2.61 3.85
C PRO A 566 -19.40 -3.50 5.04
N TYR A 567 -19.05 -4.75 4.78
CA TYR A 567 -18.45 -5.61 5.80
C TYR A 567 -17.09 -5.04 6.24
N PRO A 568 -16.76 -5.08 7.54
CA PRO A 568 -15.39 -4.84 8.00
C PRO A 568 -14.41 -5.86 7.39
N ASP A 569 -13.16 -5.47 7.13
CA ASP A 569 -12.13 -6.33 6.53
C ASP A 569 -11.94 -7.64 7.30
N ILE A 570 -11.96 -7.57 8.64
CA ILE A 570 -11.80 -8.74 9.51
C ILE A 570 -12.92 -9.79 9.31
N VAL A 571 -14.14 -9.36 9.00
CA VAL A 571 -15.27 -10.26 8.73
C VAL A 571 -15.09 -10.91 7.36
N VAL A 572 -14.64 -10.15 6.37
CA VAL A 572 -14.38 -10.66 5.02
C VAL A 572 -13.22 -11.65 5.03
N ASP A 573 -12.16 -11.38 5.77
CA ASP A 573 -11.01 -12.29 5.93
C ASP A 573 -11.41 -13.58 6.65
N ALA A 574 -12.25 -13.50 7.69
CA ALA A 574 -12.77 -14.66 8.38
C ALA A 574 -13.64 -15.54 7.45
N LEU A 575 -14.54 -14.94 6.67
CA LEU A 575 -15.36 -15.64 5.68
C LEU A 575 -14.54 -16.30 4.58
N ASN A 576 -13.37 -15.74 4.23
CA ASN A 576 -12.41 -16.35 3.30
C ASN A 576 -11.59 -17.48 3.94
N ALA A 577 -11.27 -17.38 5.24
CA ALA A 577 -10.41 -18.33 5.96
C ALA A 577 -11.13 -19.66 6.22
N GLU A 578 -12.42 -19.65 6.49
CA GLU A 578 -13.25 -20.86 6.73
C GLU A 578 -13.32 -21.81 5.52
N ARG A 579 -12.72 -21.44 4.38
CA ARG A 579 -12.74 -22.19 3.12
C ARG A 579 -11.41 -22.65 2.56
N LYS A 580 -10.34 -22.62 3.33
CA LYS A 580 -9.18 -23.45 2.97
C LYS A 580 -9.56 -24.90 3.28
N PRO A 581 -9.84 -25.79 2.28
CA PRO A 581 -9.89 -27.20 2.58
C PRO A 581 -8.51 -27.56 3.12
N GLU A 582 -8.50 -28.34 4.18
CA GLU A 582 -7.34 -29.13 4.58
C GLU A 582 -6.89 -29.91 3.33
N GLU A 583 -5.90 -29.39 2.61
CA GLU A 583 -5.15 -30.19 1.65
C GLU A 583 -4.26 -31.12 2.48
N SER A 584 -4.77 -32.33 2.68
CA SER A 584 -4.05 -33.49 3.15
C SER A 584 -2.89 -33.87 2.23
#